data_c3226898d7e8ada8bd8aadca216a806a
#
_entry.id   c3226898d7e8ada8bd8aadca216a806a
#
_cell.length_a   1.000
_cell.length_b   1.000
_cell.length_c   1.000
_cell.angle_alpha   90.00
_cell.angle_beta   90.00
_cell.angle_gamma   90.00
#
_symmetry.space_group_name_H-M   'P 1'
#
loop_
_entity.id
_entity.type
_entity.pdbx_description
1 polymer ?
#
loop_
_entity_poly.entity_id
_entity_poly.type
_entity_poly.pdbx_seq_one_letter_code
_entity_poly.pdbx_strand_id
1 'polypeptide(L)'
;TTNMLAIAMKLQVSFVLIPSGAVFASRDPAATFDEECVTNPNCMYGETKAAAEKVALLYDKTILIRTGWLYGAGDSKKHHKLVEQAIQKLTSNECMNCTYDMYGSLTLLEDLTNHMIHLINTKNYGIHHVVNGGSASALDIVNFIAEKLPDGDAEKYRSLTNSISN
;
A
#
# COMPACT_ATOMS: atom_id res chain seq x y z
N THR A 1 -0.92 -3.58 18.33
CA THR A 1 -1.16 -2.12 18.46
C THR A 1 -1.25 -1.73 19.94
N THR A 2 -2.16 -2.30 20.73
CA THR A 2 -2.48 -1.89 22.10
C THR A 2 -1.26 -1.78 23.03
N ASN A 3 -0.39 -2.80 23.07
CA ASN A 3 0.79 -2.80 23.93
C ASN A 3 1.78 -1.66 23.60
N MET A 4 2.03 -1.43 22.31
CA MET A 4 2.93 -0.36 21.85
C MET A 4 2.31 1.02 22.13
N LEU A 5 0.99 1.16 21.93
CA LEU A 5 0.28 2.38 22.25
C LEU A 5 0.38 2.71 23.76
N ALA A 6 0.17 1.71 24.64
CA ALA A 6 0.29 1.90 26.08
C ALA A 6 1.71 2.37 26.49
N ILE A 7 2.75 1.86 25.84
CA ILE A 7 4.13 2.32 26.06
C ILE A 7 4.29 3.77 25.60
N ALA A 8 3.80 4.14 24.40
CA ALA A 8 3.87 5.50 23.90
C ALA A 8 3.15 6.50 24.83
N MET A 9 1.96 6.14 25.30
CA MET A 9 1.20 6.93 26.29
C MET A 9 1.97 7.11 27.59
N LYS A 10 2.55 6.03 28.12
CA LYS A 10 3.35 6.09 29.37
C LYS A 10 4.59 6.97 29.24
N LEU A 11 5.26 6.91 28.08
CA LEU A 11 6.46 7.69 27.80
C LEU A 11 6.14 9.11 27.27
N GLN A 12 4.87 9.41 26.99
CA GLN A 12 4.41 10.69 26.43
C GLN A 12 5.07 11.03 25.06
N VAL A 13 5.41 10.01 24.27
CA VAL A 13 6.01 10.15 22.93
C VAL A 13 4.97 9.97 21.83
N SER A 14 5.26 10.47 20.62
CA SER A 14 4.42 10.26 19.45
C SER A 14 4.28 8.77 19.12
N PHE A 15 3.09 8.35 18.72
CA PHE A 15 2.81 6.99 18.24
C PHE A 15 2.52 7.01 16.75
N VAL A 16 3.34 6.32 15.97
CA VAL A 16 3.12 6.19 14.52
C VAL A 16 2.53 4.82 14.21
N LEU A 17 1.38 4.80 13.54
CA LEU A 17 0.75 3.59 13.04
C LEU A 17 0.62 3.67 11.51
N ILE A 18 1.08 2.64 10.82
CA ILE A 18 0.91 2.49 9.36
C ILE A 18 -0.04 1.32 9.13
N PRO A 19 -1.36 1.57 8.97
CA PRO A 19 -2.32 0.49 8.77
C PRO A 19 -2.29 -0.03 7.32
N SER A 20 -3.20 0.38 6.48
CA SER A 20 -3.29 -0.04 5.07
C SER A 20 -4.46 0.67 4.39
N GLY A 21 -4.40 0.88 3.08
CA GLY A 21 -5.56 1.25 2.26
C GLY A 21 -6.69 0.22 2.25
N ALA A 22 -6.41 -1.04 2.64
CA ALA A 22 -7.43 -2.10 2.74
C ALA A 22 -8.50 -1.86 3.83
N VAL A 23 -8.42 -0.75 4.57
CA VAL A 23 -9.51 -0.29 5.45
C VAL A 23 -10.70 0.27 4.66
N PHE A 24 -10.54 0.48 3.37
CA PHE A 24 -11.58 0.89 2.44
C PHE A 24 -11.88 -0.22 1.44
N ALA A 25 -13.15 -0.29 1.02
CA ALA A 25 -13.59 -1.15 -0.08
C ALA A 25 -14.62 -0.42 -0.93
N SER A 26 -14.50 -0.55 -2.25
CA SER A 26 -15.49 -0.13 -3.23
C SER A 26 -15.50 -1.09 -4.40
N ARG A 27 -16.67 -1.25 -5.03
CA ARG A 27 -16.80 -1.92 -6.33
C ARG A 27 -16.61 -0.96 -7.51
N ASP A 28 -16.61 0.33 -7.23
CA ASP A 28 -16.36 1.37 -8.22
C ASP A 28 -14.84 1.61 -8.31
N PRO A 29 -14.21 1.33 -9.45
CA PRO A 29 -12.77 1.56 -9.65
C PRO A 29 -12.41 3.06 -9.62
N ALA A 30 -13.37 3.95 -9.82
CA ALA A 30 -13.18 5.40 -9.74
C ALA A 30 -13.37 5.96 -8.31
N ALA A 31 -13.74 5.12 -7.33
CA ALA A 31 -13.93 5.58 -5.96
C ALA A 31 -12.64 6.13 -5.37
N THR A 32 -12.75 7.30 -4.76
CA THR A 32 -11.66 7.95 -4.03
C THR A 32 -12.04 8.08 -2.57
N PHE A 33 -11.05 7.95 -1.70
CA PHE A 33 -11.23 8.05 -0.25
C PHE A 33 -10.25 9.08 0.30
N ASP A 34 -10.77 10.03 1.06
CA ASP A 34 -9.99 10.98 1.85
C ASP A 34 -9.88 10.56 3.32
N GLU A 35 -9.22 11.35 4.13
CA GLU A 35 -8.99 11.07 5.55
C GLU A 35 -10.28 11.11 6.38
N GLU A 36 -11.31 11.83 5.93
CA GLU A 36 -12.62 11.96 6.59
C GLU A 36 -13.55 10.77 6.30
N CYS A 37 -13.22 9.97 5.27
CA CYS A 37 -14.04 8.83 4.89
C CYS A 37 -14.07 7.76 5.98
N VAL A 38 -15.28 7.26 6.25
CA VAL A 38 -15.49 6.16 7.21
C VAL A 38 -14.93 4.87 6.62
N THR A 39 -14.13 4.15 7.41
CA THR A 39 -13.57 2.85 7.02
C THR A 39 -14.68 1.82 6.84
N ASN A 40 -14.62 1.06 5.74
CA ASN A 40 -15.61 0.04 5.35
C ASN A 40 -14.93 -1.22 4.76
N PRO A 41 -14.02 -1.88 5.49
CA PRO A 41 -13.27 -3.02 4.98
C PRO A 41 -14.21 -4.18 4.59
N ASN A 42 -13.82 -4.93 3.54
CA ASN A 42 -14.55 -6.11 3.06
C ASN A 42 -13.81 -7.43 3.29
N CYS A 43 -12.71 -7.40 4.06
CA CYS A 43 -11.93 -8.58 4.37
C CYS A 43 -11.37 -8.52 5.80
N MET A 44 -11.10 -9.68 6.38
CA MET A 44 -10.57 -9.82 7.75
C MET A 44 -9.29 -9.01 7.98
N TYR A 45 -8.40 -8.94 6.99
CA TYR A 45 -7.20 -8.12 7.08
C TYR A 45 -7.55 -6.64 7.27
N GLY A 46 -8.42 -6.10 6.41
CA GLY A 46 -8.89 -4.72 6.51
C GLY A 46 -9.61 -4.43 7.83
N GLU A 47 -10.45 -5.35 8.31
CA GLU A 47 -11.14 -5.23 9.59
C GLU A 47 -10.16 -5.13 10.77
N THR A 48 -9.12 -5.99 10.78
CA THR A 48 -8.08 -5.92 11.83
C THR A 48 -7.30 -4.63 11.79
N LYS A 49 -7.05 -4.06 10.60
CA LYS A 49 -6.39 -2.76 10.43
C LYS A 49 -7.29 -1.61 10.88
N ALA A 50 -8.56 -1.60 10.50
CA ALA A 50 -9.52 -0.60 10.93
C ALA A 50 -9.74 -0.63 12.47
N ALA A 51 -9.77 -1.81 13.08
CA ALA A 51 -9.80 -1.93 14.54
C ALA A 51 -8.54 -1.37 15.20
N ALA A 52 -7.36 -1.58 14.61
CA ALA A 52 -6.11 -1.01 15.10
C ALA A 52 -6.08 0.51 15.01
N GLU A 53 -6.65 1.11 13.95
CA GLU A 53 -6.81 2.56 13.80
C GLU A 53 -7.65 3.15 14.92
N LYS A 54 -8.84 2.56 15.19
CA LYS A 54 -9.73 3.02 16.25
C LYS A 54 -9.04 3.05 17.63
N VAL A 55 -8.23 2.03 17.92
CA VAL A 55 -7.48 1.98 19.18
C VAL A 55 -6.37 3.03 19.19
N ALA A 56 -5.63 3.20 18.09
CA ALA A 56 -4.54 4.17 18.02
C ALA A 56 -5.01 5.61 18.18
N LEU A 57 -6.17 5.95 17.59
CA LEU A 57 -6.77 7.30 17.66
C LEU A 57 -7.31 7.69 19.04
N LEU A 58 -7.30 6.78 20.03
CA LEU A 58 -7.56 7.14 21.43
C LEU A 58 -6.43 7.96 22.05
N TYR A 59 -5.29 8.06 21.39
CA TYR A 59 -4.15 8.84 21.85
C TYR A 59 -3.94 10.05 20.95
N ASP A 60 -3.98 11.23 21.52
CA ASP A 60 -3.89 12.54 20.85
C ASP A 60 -2.57 12.78 20.10
N LYS A 61 -1.48 12.08 20.47
CA LYS A 61 -0.17 12.16 19.81
C LYS A 61 0.03 11.02 18.80
N THR A 62 -1.06 10.50 18.22
CA THR A 62 -0.99 9.48 17.16
C THR A 62 -0.85 10.14 15.79
N ILE A 63 0.10 9.62 14.98
CA ILE A 63 0.23 9.86 13.54
C ILE A 63 -0.17 8.56 12.86
N LEU A 64 -1.31 8.55 12.19
CA LEU A 64 -1.85 7.40 11.49
C LEU A 64 -1.67 7.61 9.99
N ILE A 65 -0.89 6.73 9.33
CA ILE A 65 -0.53 6.88 7.91
C ILE A 65 -1.12 5.73 7.12
N ARG A 66 -2.24 5.96 6.42
CA ARG A 66 -2.79 5.01 5.46
C ARG A 66 -2.00 5.08 4.17
N THR A 67 -1.55 3.94 3.67
CA THR A 67 -0.73 3.84 2.47
C THR A 67 -1.22 2.73 1.55
N GLY A 68 -0.83 2.81 0.26
CA GLY A 68 -1.18 1.83 -0.76
C GLY A 68 -0.16 0.69 -0.89
N TRP A 69 -0.04 0.14 -2.09
CA TRP A 69 0.91 -0.93 -2.38
C TRP A 69 2.34 -0.39 -2.42
N LEU A 70 3.16 -0.85 -1.50
CA LEU A 70 4.53 -0.37 -1.37
C LEU A 70 5.46 -0.99 -2.42
N TYR A 71 6.37 -0.19 -2.98
CA TYR A 71 7.44 -0.65 -3.86
C TYR A 71 8.74 0.11 -3.60
N GLY A 72 9.86 -0.31 -4.23
CA GLY A 72 11.15 0.39 -4.11
C GLY A 72 11.94 0.05 -2.85
N ALA A 73 11.81 -1.18 -2.31
CA ALA A 73 12.47 -1.56 -1.05
C ALA A 73 13.93 -2.00 -1.18
N GLY A 74 14.56 -1.86 -2.35
CA GLY A 74 15.92 -2.35 -2.58
C GLY A 74 16.05 -3.88 -2.51
N ASP A 75 17.25 -4.39 -2.33
CA ASP A 75 17.64 -5.81 -2.44
C ASP A 75 17.16 -6.70 -1.29
N SER A 76 15.90 -6.58 -0.90
CA SER A 76 15.29 -7.42 0.13
C SER A 76 14.75 -8.72 -0.48
N LYS A 77 15.55 -9.77 -0.49
CA LYS A 77 15.18 -11.14 -0.92
C LYS A 77 13.98 -11.74 -0.17
N LYS A 78 13.43 -11.05 0.81
CA LYS A 78 12.38 -11.57 1.72
C LYS A 78 10.99 -10.97 1.49
N HIS A 79 10.83 -9.94 0.69
CA HIS A 79 9.54 -9.30 0.48
C HIS A 79 9.25 -9.19 -1.02
N HIS A 80 8.53 -10.17 -1.53
CA HIS A 80 8.01 -10.16 -2.90
C HIS A 80 6.86 -9.14 -2.99
N LYS A 81 7.22 -7.88 -3.25
CA LYS A 81 6.23 -6.85 -3.57
C LYS A 81 5.85 -6.98 -5.04
N LEU A 82 4.66 -6.50 -5.39
CA LEU A 82 4.09 -6.66 -6.73
C LEU A 82 5.07 -6.25 -7.86
N VAL A 83 5.68 -5.08 -7.75
CA VAL A 83 6.59 -4.53 -8.78
C VAL A 83 7.85 -5.39 -8.92
N GLU A 84 8.52 -5.68 -7.82
CA GLU A 84 9.75 -6.49 -7.81
C GLU A 84 9.48 -7.92 -8.26
N GLN A 85 8.36 -8.50 -7.84
CA GLN A 85 7.94 -9.83 -8.25
C GLN A 85 7.61 -9.89 -9.75
N ALA A 86 6.95 -8.85 -10.28
CA ALA A 86 6.65 -8.76 -11.70
C ALA A 86 7.94 -8.69 -12.53
N ILE A 87 8.88 -7.81 -12.17
CA ILE A 87 10.15 -7.71 -12.86
C ILE A 87 10.88 -9.05 -12.84
N GLN A 88 10.99 -9.70 -11.67
CA GLN A 88 11.68 -10.97 -11.54
C GLN A 88 11.04 -12.06 -12.41
N LYS A 89 9.73 -12.25 -12.32
CA LYS A 89 9.03 -13.30 -13.06
C LYS A 89 9.09 -13.09 -14.57
N LEU A 90 8.79 -11.87 -15.03
CA LEU A 90 8.82 -11.58 -16.46
C LEU A 90 10.22 -11.78 -17.05
N THR A 91 11.27 -11.31 -16.39
CA THR A 91 12.66 -11.50 -16.84
C THR A 91 13.11 -12.97 -16.79
N SER A 92 12.54 -13.78 -15.91
CA SER A 92 12.79 -15.23 -15.85
C SER A 92 11.88 -16.05 -16.76
N ASN A 93 11.03 -15.43 -17.59
CA ASN A 93 10.01 -16.06 -18.43
C ASN A 93 9.02 -16.94 -17.62
N GLU A 94 8.68 -16.51 -16.42
CA GLU A 94 7.71 -17.19 -15.56
C GLU A 94 6.33 -16.53 -15.69
N CYS A 95 5.25 -17.35 -15.71
CA CYS A 95 3.89 -16.85 -15.71
C CYS A 95 3.51 -16.15 -14.41
N MET A 96 2.71 -15.09 -14.51
CA MET A 96 2.19 -14.36 -13.36
C MET A 96 0.67 -14.19 -13.46
N ASN A 97 -0.04 -14.56 -12.39
CA ASN A 97 -1.46 -14.30 -12.25
C ASN A 97 -1.67 -12.92 -11.62
N CYS A 98 -2.47 -12.07 -12.26
CA CYS A 98 -2.72 -10.70 -11.84
C CYS A 98 -4.22 -10.41 -11.74
N THR A 99 -4.65 -9.83 -10.63
CA THR A 99 -6.02 -9.34 -10.50
C THR A 99 -6.24 -8.11 -11.36
N TYR A 100 -7.38 -8.05 -12.05
CA TYR A 100 -7.75 -6.92 -12.92
C TYR A 100 -8.88 -6.06 -12.34
N ASP A 101 -9.57 -6.56 -11.32
CA ASP A 101 -10.77 -5.97 -10.69
C ASP A 101 -10.53 -5.39 -9.31
N MET A 102 -9.28 -5.38 -8.84
CA MET A 102 -8.87 -4.75 -7.59
C MET A 102 -7.90 -3.60 -7.89
N TYR A 103 -8.32 -2.39 -7.58
CA TYR A 103 -7.56 -1.17 -7.82
C TYR A 103 -6.94 -0.63 -6.53
N GLY A 104 -5.77 -0.05 -6.65
CA GLY A 104 -5.07 0.59 -5.55
C GLY A 104 -4.02 1.58 -6.03
N SER A 105 -3.61 2.49 -5.16
CA SER A 105 -2.49 3.38 -5.42
C SER A 105 -1.19 2.70 -5.05
N LEU A 106 -0.15 2.93 -5.84
CA LEU A 106 1.22 2.57 -5.48
C LEU A 106 1.81 3.61 -4.52
N THR A 107 2.77 3.19 -3.72
CA THR A 107 3.51 4.10 -2.84
C THR A 107 4.99 3.74 -2.86
N LEU A 108 5.83 4.67 -3.31
CA LEU A 108 7.27 4.52 -3.24
C LEU A 108 7.70 4.58 -1.77
N LEU A 109 8.50 3.62 -1.34
CA LEU A 109 8.90 3.52 0.07
C LEU A 109 9.72 4.74 0.53
N GLU A 110 10.50 5.33 -0.35
CA GLU A 110 11.26 6.55 -0.07
C GLU A 110 10.32 7.72 0.20
N ASP A 111 9.28 7.92 -0.63
CA ASP A 111 8.28 8.98 -0.45
C ASP A 111 7.55 8.81 0.87
N LEU A 112 7.09 7.58 1.17
CA LEU A 112 6.44 7.26 2.44
C LEU A 112 7.34 7.61 3.64
N THR A 113 8.61 7.23 3.56
CA THR A 113 9.59 7.46 4.64
C THR A 113 9.83 8.95 4.85
N ASN A 114 10.02 9.72 3.78
CA ASN A 114 10.24 11.16 3.83
C ASN A 114 9.02 11.89 4.44
N HIS A 115 7.80 11.52 4.01
CA HIS A 115 6.57 12.07 4.58
C HIS A 115 6.39 11.70 6.05
N MET A 116 6.63 10.45 6.42
CA MET A 116 6.57 10.00 7.81
C MET A 116 7.52 10.80 8.71
N ILE A 117 8.77 10.99 8.28
CA ILE A 117 9.76 11.80 9.03
C ILE A 117 9.28 13.25 9.15
N HIS A 118 8.72 13.83 8.10
CA HIS A 118 8.15 15.18 8.13
C HIS A 118 7.02 15.28 9.15
N LEU A 119 6.06 14.36 9.13
CA LEU A 119 4.92 14.35 10.08
C LEU A 119 5.39 14.21 11.54
N ILE A 120 6.40 13.37 11.79
CA ILE A 120 6.97 13.19 13.12
C ILE A 120 7.64 14.49 13.60
N ASN A 121 8.47 15.12 12.77
CA ASN A 121 9.21 16.33 13.11
C ASN A 121 8.29 17.54 13.35
N THR A 122 7.21 17.63 12.57
CA THR A 122 6.22 18.70 12.69
C THR A 122 5.14 18.41 13.73
N LYS A 123 5.14 17.22 14.34
CA LYS A 123 4.10 16.74 15.27
C LYS A 123 2.69 16.88 14.69
N ASN A 124 2.56 16.62 13.39
CA ASN A 124 1.28 16.68 12.71
C ASN A 124 0.49 15.40 13.01
N TYR A 125 -0.24 15.41 14.10
CA TYR A 125 -1.02 14.28 14.60
C TYR A 125 -2.33 14.12 13.81
N GLY A 126 -2.92 12.94 13.86
CA GLY A 126 -4.16 12.60 13.17
C GLY A 126 -3.98 11.61 12.03
N ILE A 127 -4.94 11.58 11.13
CA ILE A 127 -4.98 10.65 9.99
C ILE A 127 -4.38 11.33 8.77
N HIS A 128 -3.54 10.61 8.04
CA HIS A 128 -2.90 11.04 6.80
C HIS A 128 -2.97 9.94 5.76
N HIS A 129 -3.28 10.30 4.51
CA HIS A 129 -3.12 9.42 3.35
C HIS A 129 -1.79 9.74 2.66
N VAL A 130 -0.88 8.77 2.62
CA VAL A 130 0.40 8.91 1.94
C VAL A 130 0.50 7.87 0.85
N VAL A 131 0.14 8.28 -0.36
CA VAL A 131 0.16 7.46 -1.58
C VAL A 131 0.67 8.29 -2.75
N ASN A 132 1.31 7.65 -3.75
CA ASN A 132 1.60 8.33 -5.00
C ASN A 132 0.31 8.47 -5.84
N GLY A 133 0.29 9.44 -6.74
CA GLY A 133 -0.88 9.77 -7.54
C GLY A 133 -1.33 8.64 -8.48
N GLY A 134 -2.64 8.54 -8.69
CA GLY A 134 -3.27 7.56 -9.56
C GLY A 134 -3.66 6.26 -8.87
N SER A 135 -4.39 5.43 -9.61
CA SER A 135 -4.76 4.07 -9.21
C SER A 135 -4.60 3.12 -10.39
N ALA A 136 -4.28 1.86 -10.11
CA ALA A 136 -4.12 0.82 -11.12
C ALA A 136 -4.48 -0.55 -10.53
N SER A 137 -4.88 -1.48 -11.38
CA SER A 137 -4.96 -2.90 -11.01
C SER A 137 -3.56 -3.54 -11.02
N ALA A 138 -3.44 -4.72 -10.42
CA ALA A 138 -2.19 -5.48 -10.52
C ALA A 138 -1.86 -5.80 -11.98
N LEU A 139 -2.86 -6.09 -12.81
CA LEU A 139 -2.69 -6.35 -14.24
C LEU A 139 -2.15 -5.11 -14.97
N ASP A 140 -2.69 -3.91 -14.70
CA ASP A 140 -2.22 -2.67 -15.33
C ASP A 140 -0.74 -2.41 -15.00
N ILE A 141 -0.36 -2.60 -13.72
CA ILE A 141 1.01 -2.41 -13.24
C ILE A 141 1.96 -3.38 -13.97
N VAL A 142 1.60 -4.66 -14.07
CA VAL A 142 2.45 -5.66 -14.70
C VAL A 142 2.57 -5.42 -16.20
N ASN A 143 1.49 -5.02 -16.88
CA ASN A 143 1.52 -4.64 -18.29
C ASN A 143 2.42 -3.42 -18.53
N PHE A 144 2.33 -2.41 -17.68
CA PHE A 144 3.22 -1.24 -17.74
C PHE A 144 4.70 -1.63 -17.57
N ILE A 145 5.00 -2.53 -16.62
CA ILE A 145 6.36 -3.05 -16.42
C ILE A 145 6.85 -3.79 -17.68
N ALA A 146 6.00 -4.65 -18.26
CA ALA A 146 6.30 -5.39 -19.47
C ALA A 146 6.70 -4.46 -20.64
N GLU A 147 6.05 -3.29 -20.76
CA GLU A 147 6.36 -2.29 -21.78
C GLU A 147 7.70 -1.57 -21.56
N LYS A 148 8.18 -1.54 -20.32
CA LYS A 148 9.41 -0.81 -19.93
C LYS A 148 10.64 -1.68 -19.76
N LEU A 149 10.49 -3.00 -19.88
CA LEU A 149 11.63 -3.91 -19.78
C LEU A 149 12.60 -3.72 -20.97
N PRO A 150 13.93 -3.82 -20.72
CA PRO A 150 14.95 -3.38 -21.68
C PRO A 150 15.00 -4.14 -23.03
N ASP A 151 14.51 -5.38 -23.08
CA ASP A 151 14.51 -6.18 -24.31
C ASP A 151 13.38 -5.80 -25.29
N GLY A 152 12.48 -4.89 -24.88
CA GLY A 152 11.44 -4.32 -25.74
C GLY A 152 10.36 -5.30 -26.20
N ASP A 153 10.34 -6.54 -25.72
CA ASP A 153 9.38 -7.57 -26.13
C ASP A 153 8.13 -7.58 -25.24
N ALA A 154 7.39 -6.48 -25.28
CA ALA A 154 6.17 -6.31 -24.48
C ALA A 154 5.12 -7.39 -24.81
N GLU A 155 5.03 -7.88 -26.05
CA GLU A 155 4.06 -8.90 -26.46
C GLU A 155 4.38 -10.25 -25.81
N LYS A 156 5.65 -10.64 -25.79
CA LYS A 156 6.12 -11.81 -25.07
C LYS A 156 5.76 -11.73 -23.59
N TYR A 157 6.04 -10.61 -22.93
CA TYR A 157 5.76 -10.46 -21.51
C TYR A 157 4.26 -10.44 -21.18
N ARG A 158 3.43 -9.84 -22.04
CA ARG A 158 1.96 -9.90 -21.90
C ARG A 158 1.45 -11.34 -22.02
N SER A 159 2.06 -12.18 -22.85
CA SER A 159 1.67 -13.60 -22.97
C SER A 159 1.94 -14.41 -21.69
N LEU A 160 2.83 -13.94 -20.82
CA LEU A 160 3.13 -14.54 -19.51
C LEU A 160 2.19 -14.05 -18.39
N THR A 161 1.30 -13.10 -18.70
CA THR A 161 0.43 -12.49 -17.69
C THR A 161 -0.99 -13.02 -17.83
N ASN A 162 -1.47 -13.74 -16.80
CA ASN A 162 -2.84 -14.25 -16.74
C ASN A 162 -3.70 -13.30 -15.90
N SER A 163 -4.84 -12.86 -16.47
CA SER A 163 -5.83 -12.07 -15.72
C SER A 163 -6.74 -12.99 -14.90
N ILE A 164 -6.92 -12.66 -13.62
CA ILE A 164 -7.84 -13.36 -12.72
C ILE A 164 -8.72 -12.33 -11.99
N SER A 165 -9.98 -12.71 -11.70
CA SER A 165 -10.84 -11.94 -10.78
C SER A 165 -10.42 -12.18 -9.33
N ASN A 166 -10.69 -11.19 -8.49
CA ASN A 166 -10.43 -11.25 -7.05
C ASN A 166 -11.59 -11.97 -6.31
#